data_caac268192eb31b23bacedb01aefe5ad
#
_entry.id   caac268192eb31b23bacedb01aefe5ad
#
_cell.length_a   1.000
_cell.length_b   1.000
_cell.length_c   1.000
_cell.angle_alpha   90.00
_cell.angle_beta   90.00
_cell.angle_gamma   90.00
#
_symmetry.space_group_name_H-M   'P 1'
#
loop_
_entity.id
_entity.type
_entity.pdbx_description
1 polymer ?
#
loop_
_entity_poly.entity_id
_entity_poly.type
_entity_poly.pdbx_seq_one_letter_code
_entity_poly.pdbx_strand_id
1 'polypeptide(L)'
;LDLAAAGAFVWCTGRSSADRPSDYGRPETIEGTLDLIREAGGDGEAVVCDHLVDADLAALAGRIQAVSGAIDILVNDIGGEAYVSWGEKLWTADPAAGRRLFDAGLLTHLSTARTLLPLLISRPGGLHIEITDGTSEYNTTHFREAVWLDLTKTAVSRLAFGLSHELADSGATAVALTPGWLRSEMMLEGFDTREDTWMADSLDPAREVPPVDFAISETPHLLGRGIVALAADPDRNRFTGQTLSSFALAETYDLRDVDGTRPDAWGFLAAKETDPHADPRAFR
;
A
#
# COMPACT_ATOMS: atom_id res chain seq x y z
N LEU A 1 -4.32 -2.42 -11.09
CA LEU A 1 -4.19 -3.16 -12.36
C LEU A 1 -4.47 -4.65 -12.15
N ASP A 2 -3.79 -5.33 -11.20
CA ASP A 2 -3.91 -6.78 -10.98
C ASP A 2 -5.34 -7.23 -10.64
N LEU A 3 -6.07 -6.46 -9.81
CA LEU A 3 -7.49 -6.72 -9.53
C LEU A 3 -8.35 -6.61 -10.79
N ALA A 4 -8.11 -5.60 -11.63
CA ALA A 4 -8.82 -5.43 -12.89
C ALA A 4 -8.54 -6.58 -13.86
N ALA A 5 -7.28 -7.00 -13.95
CA ALA A 5 -6.86 -8.17 -14.75
C ALA A 5 -7.50 -9.48 -14.26
N ALA A 6 -7.82 -9.56 -12.96
CA ALA A 6 -8.58 -10.67 -12.36
C ALA A 6 -10.10 -10.56 -12.54
N GLY A 7 -10.59 -9.53 -13.24
CA GLY A 7 -12.02 -9.33 -13.57
C GLY A 7 -12.80 -8.48 -12.57
N ALA A 8 -12.14 -7.80 -11.63
CA ALA A 8 -12.82 -6.87 -10.73
C ALA A 8 -13.20 -5.58 -11.47
N PHE A 9 -14.37 -5.02 -11.16
CA PHE A 9 -14.69 -3.63 -11.47
C PHE A 9 -14.01 -2.72 -10.44
N VAL A 10 -13.09 -1.85 -10.87
CA VAL A 10 -12.21 -1.09 -9.99
C VAL A 10 -12.65 0.36 -9.86
N TRP A 11 -12.91 0.80 -8.64
CA TRP A 11 -13.10 2.20 -8.28
C TRP A 11 -11.75 2.83 -7.92
N CYS A 12 -11.19 3.66 -8.81
CA CYS A 12 -9.99 4.44 -8.54
C CYS A 12 -10.38 5.77 -7.92
N THR A 13 -9.94 6.03 -6.69
CA THR A 13 -10.30 7.25 -5.97
C THR A 13 -9.07 7.98 -5.48
N GLY A 14 -9.10 9.30 -5.49
CA GLY A 14 -8.01 10.14 -5.04
C GLY A 14 -8.23 11.60 -5.40
N ARG A 15 -7.31 12.45 -4.99
CA ARG A 15 -7.36 13.89 -5.27
C ARG A 15 -6.63 14.30 -6.54
N SER A 16 -5.65 13.47 -6.97
CA SER A 16 -4.82 13.76 -8.14
C SER A 16 -5.60 13.44 -9.41
N SER A 17 -5.90 14.48 -10.18
CA SER A 17 -6.68 14.40 -11.41
C SER A 17 -6.05 15.26 -12.51
N ALA A 18 -6.58 15.20 -13.73
CA ALA A 18 -6.13 16.04 -14.84
C ALA A 18 -6.17 17.54 -14.50
N ASP A 19 -7.10 17.96 -13.62
CA ASP A 19 -7.29 19.36 -13.22
C ASP A 19 -6.58 19.71 -11.89
N ARG A 20 -6.09 18.71 -11.16
CA ARG A 20 -5.45 18.90 -9.84
C ARG A 20 -4.20 18.04 -9.70
N PRO A 21 -2.99 18.64 -9.75
CA PRO A 21 -1.74 17.92 -9.57
C PRO A 21 -1.64 17.21 -8.21
N SER A 22 -0.85 16.14 -8.18
CA SER A 22 -0.48 15.44 -6.95
C SER A 22 0.30 16.35 -5.98
N ASP A 23 0.10 16.16 -4.67
CA ASP A 23 0.91 16.82 -3.62
C ASP A 23 2.40 16.41 -3.70
N TYR A 24 2.70 15.32 -4.39
CA TYR A 24 4.08 14.87 -4.70
C TYR A 24 4.67 15.55 -5.95
N GLY A 25 3.91 16.41 -6.65
CA GLY A 25 4.34 17.02 -7.92
C GLY A 25 4.44 16.05 -9.09
N ARG A 26 3.81 14.89 -8.98
CA ARG A 26 3.86 13.82 -9.99
C ARG A 26 2.75 13.95 -11.02
N PRO A 27 2.97 13.45 -12.25
CA PRO A 27 2.00 13.57 -13.34
C PRO A 27 0.85 12.55 -13.26
N GLU A 28 0.96 11.50 -12.46
CA GLU A 28 -0.04 10.43 -12.41
C GLU A 28 -1.38 10.93 -11.85
N THR A 29 -2.46 10.49 -12.51
CA THR A 29 -3.84 10.85 -12.17
C THR A 29 -4.71 9.61 -12.05
N ILE A 30 -5.85 9.75 -11.37
CA ILE A 30 -6.82 8.65 -11.26
C ILE A 30 -7.42 8.30 -12.63
N GLU A 31 -7.57 9.27 -13.53
CA GLU A 31 -8.02 9.05 -14.91
C GLU A 31 -6.98 8.22 -15.67
N GLY A 32 -5.68 8.56 -15.57
CA GLY A 32 -4.60 7.79 -16.15
C GLY A 32 -4.57 6.34 -15.64
N THR A 33 -4.82 6.14 -14.35
CA THR A 33 -4.96 4.78 -13.79
C THR A 33 -6.13 4.02 -14.42
N LEU A 34 -7.27 4.69 -14.65
CA LEU A 34 -8.43 4.08 -15.32
C LEU A 34 -8.11 3.72 -16.76
N ASP A 35 -7.35 4.56 -17.48
CA ASP A 35 -6.93 4.27 -18.85
C ASP A 35 -6.04 3.02 -18.89
N LEU A 36 -5.07 2.88 -17.98
CA LEU A 36 -4.25 1.68 -17.85
C LEU A 36 -5.08 0.42 -17.52
N ILE A 37 -6.11 0.54 -16.70
CA ILE A 37 -7.05 -0.56 -16.41
C ILE A 37 -7.75 -1.01 -17.69
N ARG A 38 -8.23 -0.07 -18.49
CA ARG A 38 -8.93 -0.35 -19.76
C ARG A 38 -8.00 -0.93 -20.82
N GLU A 39 -6.80 -0.41 -20.94
CA GLU A 39 -5.76 -0.94 -21.83
C GLU A 39 -5.40 -2.40 -21.48
N ALA A 40 -5.42 -2.74 -20.18
CA ALA A 40 -5.25 -4.11 -19.72
C ALA A 40 -6.49 -5.00 -19.88
N GLY A 41 -7.59 -4.48 -20.46
CA GLY A 41 -8.84 -5.23 -20.69
C GLY A 41 -9.77 -5.29 -19.48
N GLY A 42 -9.49 -4.56 -18.42
CA GLY A 42 -10.35 -4.43 -17.24
C GLY A 42 -11.41 -3.33 -17.37
N ASP A 43 -12.20 -3.13 -16.32
CA ASP A 43 -13.23 -2.11 -16.24
C ASP A 43 -13.22 -1.41 -14.88
N GLY A 44 -13.73 -0.18 -14.82
CA GLY A 44 -13.75 0.59 -13.60
C GLY A 44 -14.23 2.03 -13.78
N GLU A 45 -14.15 2.79 -12.71
CA GLU A 45 -14.41 4.23 -12.68
C GLU A 45 -13.34 4.98 -11.90
N ALA A 46 -12.96 6.18 -12.38
CA ALA A 46 -12.16 7.14 -11.65
C ALA A 46 -13.07 8.20 -11.02
N VAL A 47 -12.93 8.43 -9.70
CA VAL A 47 -13.74 9.40 -8.95
C VAL A 47 -12.83 10.29 -8.12
N VAL A 48 -12.82 11.59 -8.44
CA VAL A 48 -12.14 12.59 -7.60
C VAL A 48 -12.82 12.60 -6.23
N CYS A 49 -12.04 12.31 -5.20
CA CYS A 49 -12.52 12.25 -3.83
C CYS A 49 -11.42 12.70 -2.88
N ASP A 50 -11.68 13.71 -2.08
CA ASP A 50 -10.85 14.01 -0.92
C ASP A 50 -11.37 13.21 0.29
N HIS A 51 -10.63 12.20 0.68
CA HIS A 51 -11.01 11.29 1.76
C HIS A 51 -11.04 11.93 3.16
N LEU A 52 -10.67 13.21 3.27
CA LEU A 52 -10.88 14.03 4.48
C LEU A 52 -12.18 14.83 4.43
N VAL A 53 -12.89 14.84 3.29
CA VAL A 53 -14.14 15.59 3.12
C VAL A 53 -15.35 14.64 3.16
N ASP A 54 -16.12 14.72 4.24
CA ASP A 54 -17.30 13.85 4.44
C ASP A 54 -18.30 13.89 3.27
N ALA A 55 -18.47 15.05 2.63
CA ALA A 55 -19.38 15.18 1.49
C ALA A 55 -18.90 14.40 0.26
N ASP A 56 -17.57 14.40 0.00
CA ASP A 56 -16.97 13.64 -1.11
C ASP A 56 -17.11 12.14 -0.88
N LEU A 57 -16.83 11.68 0.35
CA LEU A 57 -17.00 10.29 0.75
C LEU A 57 -18.46 9.83 0.67
N ALA A 58 -19.41 10.67 1.10
CA ALA A 58 -20.83 10.36 0.98
C ALA A 58 -21.27 10.27 -0.48
N ALA A 59 -20.78 11.17 -1.34
CA ALA A 59 -21.05 11.13 -2.78
C ALA A 59 -20.46 9.87 -3.44
N LEU A 60 -19.22 9.50 -3.09
CA LEU A 60 -18.56 8.27 -3.53
C LEU A 60 -19.37 7.04 -3.12
N ALA A 61 -19.75 6.94 -1.84
CA ALA A 61 -20.55 5.82 -1.33
C ALA A 61 -21.90 5.69 -2.07
N GLY A 62 -22.59 6.82 -2.31
CA GLY A 62 -23.83 6.84 -3.07
C GLY A 62 -23.66 6.37 -4.52
N ARG A 63 -22.55 6.75 -5.17
CA ARG A 63 -22.23 6.32 -6.53
C ARG A 63 -21.91 4.83 -6.61
N ILE A 64 -21.09 4.33 -5.68
CA ILE A 64 -20.79 2.89 -5.59
C ILE A 64 -22.06 2.09 -5.33
N GLN A 65 -22.92 2.54 -4.40
CA GLN A 65 -24.21 1.90 -4.13
C GLN A 65 -25.09 1.84 -5.37
N ALA A 66 -25.15 2.90 -6.16
CA ALA A 66 -25.98 2.97 -7.36
C ALA A 66 -25.47 2.09 -8.51
N VAL A 67 -24.16 1.96 -8.68
CA VAL A 67 -23.55 1.24 -9.81
C VAL A 67 -23.24 -0.21 -9.44
N SER A 68 -22.57 -0.45 -8.31
CA SER A 68 -22.08 -1.77 -7.89
C SER A 68 -22.97 -2.43 -6.83
N GLY A 69 -23.73 -1.65 -6.07
CA GLY A 69 -24.62 -2.12 -5.01
C GLY A 69 -23.90 -2.53 -3.72
N ALA A 70 -22.62 -2.88 -3.77
CA ALA A 70 -21.79 -3.27 -2.64
C ALA A 70 -20.30 -3.10 -2.99
N ILE A 71 -19.45 -3.30 -1.99
CA ILE A 71 -18.00 -3.42 -2.14
C ILE A 71 -17.61 -4.83 -1.70
N ASP A 72 -16.82 -5.55 -2.51
CA ASP A 72 -16.29 -6.86 -2.14
C ASP A 72 -14.88 -6.74 -1.56
N ILE A 73 -14.10 -5.76 -2.06
CA ILE A 73 -12.72 -5.50 -1.63
C ILE A 73 -12.54 -3.99 -1.44
N LEU A 74 -12.12 -3.56 -0.26
CA LEU A 74 -11.76 -2.18 0.04
C LEU A 74 -10.26 -2.12 0.38
N VAL A 75 -9.48 -1.41 -0.44
CA VAL A 75 -8.04 -1.19 -0.23
C VAL A 75 -7.81 0.28 0.10
N ASN A 76 -7.28 0.56 1.27
CA ASN A 76 -6.80 1.87 1.67
C ASN A 76 -5.27 1.93 1.47
N ASP A 77 -4.82 2.72 0.50
CA ASP A 77 -3.41 2.94 0.17
C ASP A 77 -3.08 4.44 0.07
N ILE A 78 -3.73 5.25 0.90
CA ILE A 78 -3.52 6.69 0.90
C ILE A 78 -2.32 7.01 1.79
N GLY A 79 -1.23 7.50 1.18
CA GLY A 79 -0.03 7.89 1.90
C GLY A 79 0.03 9.38 2.24
N GLY A 80 0.94 9.71 3.15
CA GLY A 80 1.25 11.09 3.54
C GLY A 80 2.74 11.41 3.48
N GLU A 81 3.53 10.57 2.82
CA GLU A 81 4.99 10.63 2.81
C GLU A 81 5.54 11.93 2.21
N ALA A 82 4.75 12.62 1.36
CA ALA A 82 5.08 13.96 0.86
C ALA A 82 5.31 15.01 1.98
N TYR A 83 4.79 14.74 3.18
CA TYR A 83 4.88 15.64 4.33
C TYR A 83 5.90 15.20 5.38
N VAL A 84 6.68 14.16 5.11
CA VAL A 84 7.69 13.68 6.06
C VAL A 84 8.89 14.62 6.09
N SER A 85 9.25 15.06 7.29
CA SER A 85 10.51 15.77 7.54
C SER A 85 11.63 14.75 7.77
N TRP A 86 12.22 14.27 6.68
CA TRP A 86 13.26 13.24 6.72
C TRP A 86 14.50 13.70 7.50
N GLY A 87 15.01 12.84 8.38
CA GLY A 87 16.21 13.12 9.19
C GLY A 87 16.03 14.11 10.33
N GLU A 88 14.85 14.72 10.47
CA GLU A 88 14.59 15.66 11.56
C GLU A 88 14.12 14.94 12.83
N LYS A 89 14.50 15.50 13.97
CA LYS A 89 14.01 15.02 15.27
C LYS A 89 12.62 15.60 15.56
N LEU A 90 11.80 14.90 16.33
CA LEU A 90 10.44 15.31 16.67
C LEU A 90 10.35 16.77 17.16
N TRP A 91 11.35 17.21 17.93
CA TRP A 91 11.36 18.58 18.53
C TRP A 91 11.89 19.67 17.59
N THR A 92 12.39 19.32 16.39
CA THR A 92 12.82 20.26 15.35
C THR A 92 11.93 20.22 14.11
N ALA A 93 11.23 19.10 13.89
CA ALA A 93 10.35 18.92 12.74
C ALA A 93 9.15 19.89 12.77
N ASP A 94 8.71 20.34 11.59
CA ASP A 94 7.52 21.17 11.45
C ASP A 94 6.26 20.42 11.94
N PRO A 95 5.62 20.87 13.03
CA PRO A 95 4.43 20.20 13.54
C PRO A 95 3.22 20.32 12.59
N ALA A 96 3.22 21.26 11.65
CA ALA A 96 2.17 21.36 10.65
C ALA A 96 2.33 20.29 9.57
N ALA A 97 3.57 19.97 9.17
CA ALA A 97 3.87 18.86 8.27
C ALA A 97 3.49 17.52 8.93
N GLY A 98 3.86 17.31 10.20
CA GLY A 98 3.46 16.12 10.95
C GLY A 98 1.94 15.93 11.02
N ARG A 99 1.17 16.98 11.29
CA ARG A 99 -0.30 16.93 11.28
C ARG A 99 -0.83 16.57 9.89
N ARG A 100 -0.32 17.18 8.81
CA ARG A 100 -0.70 16.82 7.43
C ARG A 100 -0.41 15.36 7.09
N LEU A 101 0.71 14.83 7.60
CA LEU A 101 1.03 13.41 7.44
C LEU A 101 -0.01 12.52 8.13
N PHE A 102 -0.40 12.84 9.37
CA PHE A 102 -1.47 12.11 10.07
C PHE A 102 -2.82 12.23 9.36
N ASP A 103 -3.17 13.44 8.90
CA ASP A 103 -4.41 13.66 8.16
C ASP A 103 -4.43 12.78 6.89
N ALA A 104 -3.36 12.83 6.09
CA ALA A 104 -3.29 12.11 4.83
C ALA A 104 -3.09 10.59 5.02
N GLY A 105 -2.24 10.14 5.95
CA GLY A 105 -1.85 8.74 6.08
C GLY A 105 -2.64 7.94 7.12
N LEU A 106 -3.49 8.59 7.93
CA LEU A 106 -4.30 7.89 8.95
C LEU A 106 -5.75 8.33 8.98
N LEU A 107 -6.07 9.64 9.04
CA LEU A 107 -7.46 10.08 9.14
C LEU A 107 -8.24 9.80 7.86
N THR A 108 -7.61 9.83 6.69
CA THR A 108 -8.20 9.36 5.42
C THR A 108 -8.64 7.90 5.50
N HIS A 109 -7.81 7.01 6.07
CA HIS A 109 -8.12 5.58 6.25
C HIS A 109 -9.34 5.41 7.16
N LEU A 110 -9.34 6.09 8.31
CA LEU A 110 -10.47 6.06 9.25
C LEU A 110 -11.77 6.59 8.62
N SER A 111 -11.71 7.73 7.91
CA SER A 111 -12.89 8.33 7.28
C SER A 111 -13.43 7.46 6.15
N THR A 112 -12.53 6.87 5.34
CA THR A 112 -12.88 5.93 4.27
C THR A 112 -13.53 4.67 4.85
N ALA A 113 -12.89 4.04 5.84
CA ALA A 113 -13.43 2.86 6.50
C ALA A 113 -14.81 3.14 7.10
N ARG A 114 -14.96 4.21 7.89
CA ARG A 114 -16.25 4.61 8.48
C ARG A 114 -17.36 4.72 7.44
N THR A 115 -17.05 5.26 6.25
CA THR A 115 -18.07 5.55 5.23
C THR A 115 -18.34 4.35 4.33
N LEU A 116 -17.32 3.56 3.98
CA LEU A 116 -17.45 2.51 2.97
C LEU A 116 -17.62 1.09 3.55
N LEU A 117 -17.24 0.84 4.80
CA LEU A 117 -17.44 -0.47 5.43
C LEU A 117 -18.91 -0.93 5.46
N PRO A 118 -19.94 -0.05 5.63
CA PRO A 118 -21.34 -0.48 5.50
C PRO A 118 -21.65 -1.12 4.14
N LEU A 119 -21.01 -0.67 3.04
CA LEU A 119 -21.17 -1.29 1.72
C LEU A 119 -20.40 -2.61 1.61
N LEU A 120 -19.24 -2.71 2.28
CA LEU A 120 -18.43 -3.93 2.31
C LEU A 120 -19.15 -5.06 3.05
N ILE A 121 -19.76 -4.76 4.20
CA ILE A 121 -20.45 -5.76 5.03
C ILE A 121 -21.93 -5.98 4.63
N SER A 122 -22.40 -5.29 3.58
CA SER A 122 -23.77 -5.50 3.06
C SER A 122 -23.96 -6.91 2.49
N ARG A 123 -22.87 -7.61 2.19
CA ARG A 123 -22.81 -9.02 1.80
C ARG A 123 -21.74 -9.75 2.62
N PRO A 124 -21.92 -11.05 2.93
CA PRO A 124 -20.86 -11.82 3.61
C PRO A 124 -19.59 -11.91 2.78
N GLY A 125 -18.45 -11.96 3.45
CA GLY A 125 -17.17 -12.25 2.81
C GLY A 125 -16.43 -11.03 2.24
N GLY A 126 -16.73 -9.80 2.69
CA GLY A 126 -15.96 -8.62 2.33
C GLY A 126 -14.50 -8.71 2.78
N LEU A 127 -13.60 -8.07 2.02
CA LEU A 127 -12.16 -7.99 2.33
C LEU A 127 -11.73 -6.53 2.48
N HIS A 128 -11.32 -6.15 3.69
CA HIS A 128 -10.75 -4.85 4.00
C HIS A 128 -9.24 -4.94 4.13
N ILE A 129 -8.52 -4.07 3.43
CA ILE A 129 -7.05 -4.04 3.39
C ILE A 129 -6.55 -2.64 3.70
N GLU A 130 -5.66 -2.55 4.68
CA GLU A 130 -4.92 -1.34 5.01
C GLU A 130 -3.46 -1.50 4.54
N ILE A 131 -2.98 -0.63 3.65
CA ILE A 131 -1.58 -0.65 3.23
C ILE A 131 -0.73 0.15 4.22
N THR A 132 0.29 -0.51 4.75
CA THR A 132 1.16 0.05 5.78
C THR A 132 2.63 -0.14 5.41
N ASP A 133 3.53 0.10 6.36
CA ASP A 133 4.95 -0.13 6.24
C ASP A 133 5.50 -0.86 7.48
N GLY A 134 6.14 -2.00 7.24
CA GLY A 134 6.73 -2.87 8.25
C GLY A 134 5.82 -3.97 8.76
N THR A 135 6.40 -5.16 8.89
CA THR A 135 5.75 -6.26 9.61
C THR A 135 5.62 -5.94 11.09
N SER A 136 4.72 -6.65 11.79
CA SER A 136 4.56 -6.47 13.25
C SER A 136 5.85 -6.76 13.99
N GLU A 137 6.59 -7.79 13.59
CA GLU A 137 7.87 -8.20 14.18
C GLU A 137 8.92 -7.10 14.00
N TYR A 138 9.07 -6.59 12.76
CA TYR A 138 10.05 -5.55 12.47
C TYR A 138 9.74 -4.26 13.24
N ASN A 139 8.51 -3.80 13.24
CA ASN A 139 8.10 -2.56 13.91
C ASN A 139 8.17 -2.63 15.46
N THR A 140 8.30 -3.84 16.05
CA THR A 140 8.50 -3.98 17.50
C THR A 140 9.88 -3.51 17.94
N THR A 141 10.89 -3.57 17.10
CA THR A 141 12.29 -3.30 17.40
C THR A 141 12.91 -2.20 16.56
N HIS A 142 12.28 -1.79 15.47
CA HIS A 142 12.81 -0.82 14.52
C HIS A 142 11.99 0.46 14.48
N PHE A 143 12.69 1.56 14.30
CA PHE A 143 12.14 2.91 14.19
C PHE A 143 12.19 3.40 12.73
N ARG A 144 11.10 3.98 12.25
CA ARG A 144 10.93 4.47 10.87
C ARG A 144 11.39 5.91 10.70
N GLU A 145 12.67 6.21 10.95
CA GLU A 145 13.35 7.47 10.68
C GLU A 145 12.69 8.76 11.21
N ALA A 146 11.37 8.88 11.21
CA ALA A 146 10.62 10.03 11.69
C ALA A 146 9.45 9.59 12.58
N VAL A 147 9.31 10.16 13.79
CA VAL A 147 8.27 9.78 14.77
C VAL A 147 6.86 9.89 14.18
N TRP A 148 6.59 10.94 13.41
CA TRP A 148 5.29 11.12 12.78
C TRP A 148 4.96 10.01 11.78
N LEU A 149 5.93 9.59 10.97
CA LEU A 149 5.78 8.49 10.01
C LEU A 149 5.59 7.16 10.73
N ASP A 150 6.46 6.86 11.67
CA ASP A 150 6.44 5.63 12.46
C ASP A 150 5.09 5.42 13.17
N LEU A 151 4.59 6.47 13.83
CA LEU A 151 3.27 6.44 14.47
C LEU A 151 2.13 6.27 13.46
N THR A 152 2.19 6.94 12.31
CA THR A 152 1.17 6.83 11.26
C THR A 152 1.09 5.40 10.76
N LYS A 153 2.20 4.81 10.35
CA LYS A 153 2.25 3.44 9.80
C LYS A 153 1.86 2.37 10.83
N THR A 154 2.33 2.52 12.07
CA THR A 154 1.92 1.63 13.16
C THR A 154 0.43 1.76 13.47
N ALA A 155 -0.13 2.98 13.43
CA ALA A 155 -1.56 3.20 13.65
C ALA A 155 -2.42 2.57 12.56
N VAL A 156 -1.99 2.58 11.29
CA VAL A 156 -2.69 1.90 10.17
C VAL A 156 -2.73 0.38 10.40
N SER A 157 -1.62 -0.23 10.80
CA SER A 157 -1.60 -1.66 11.18
C SER A 157 -2.56 -1.94 12.34
N ARG A 158 -2.58 -1.05 13.34
CA ARG A 158 -3.48 -1.17 14.49
C ARG A 158 -4.95 -0.96 14.12
N LEU A 159 -5.23 -0.12 13.13
CA LEU A 159 -6.57 0.08 12.56
C LEU A 159 -7.10 -1.24 11.98
N ALA A 160 -6.33 -1.91 11.11
CA ALA A 160 -6.72 -3.21 10.56
C ALA A 160 -7.02 -4.24 11.65
N PHE A 161 -6.17 -4.30 12.69
CA PHE A 161 -6.41 -5.15 13.85
C PHE A 161 -7.71 -4.77 14.59
N GLY A 162 -7.97 -3.49 14.83
CA GLY A 162 -9.21 -3.03 15.48
C GLY A 162 -10.45 -3.40 14.67
N LEU A 163 -10.41 -3.14 13.35
CA LEU A 163 -11.49 -3.47 12.43
C LEU A 163 -11.76 -4.98 12.35
N SER A 164 -10.75 -5.83 12.49
CA SER A 164 -10.96 -7.28 12.53
C SER A 164 -11.87 -7.73 13.67
N HIS A 165 -11.85 -7.01 14.80
CA HIS A 165 -12.77 -7.26 15.92
C HIS A 165 -14.15 -6.69 15.68
N GLU A 166 -14.25 -5.46 15.13
CA GLU A 166 -15.55 -4.84 14.86
C GLU A 166 -16.31 -5.53 13.73
N LEU A 167 -15.61 -6.15 12.77
CA LEU A 167 -16.16 -6.87 11.63
C LEU A 167 -16.44 -8.36 11.90
N ALA A 168 -16.12 -8.88 13.08
CA ALA A 168 -16.17 -10.32 13.39
C ALA A 168 -17.52 -10.97 13.05
N ASP A 169 -18.63 -10.30 13.36
CA ASP A 169 -19.99 -10.83 13.13
C ASP A 169 -20.47 -10.69 11.67
N SER A 170 -19.75 -9.96 10.83
CA SER A 170 -20.12 -9.73 9.43
C SER A 170 -19.60 -10.80 8.47
N GLY A 171 -18.65 -11.64 8.90
CA GLY A 171 -17.92 -12.58 8.06
C GLY A 171 -16.92 -11.91 7.10
N ALA A 172 -16.64 -10.62 7.30
CA ALA A 172 -15.59 -9.91 6.56
C ALA A 172 -14.21 -10.16 7.17
N THR A 173 -13.18 -10.07 6.33
CA THR A 173 -11.77 -10.16 6.72
C THR A 173 -11.17 -8.77 6.71
N ALA A 174 -10.40 -8.40 7.74
CA ALA A 174 -9.62 -7.16 7.78
C ALA A 174 -8.16 -7.48 8.06
N VAL A 175 -7.26 -7.00 7.21
CA VAL A 175 -5.80 -7.21 7.29
C VAL A 175 -5.04 -5.92 7.00
N ALA A 176 -3.83 -5.80 7.55
CA ALA A 176 -2.85 -4.86 7.04
C ALA A 176 -1.89 -5.59 6.10
N LEU A 177 -1.46 -4.92 5.03
CA LEU A 177 -0.45 -5.43 4.12
C LEU A 177 0.73 -4.45 4.05
N THR A 178 1.94 -5.00 4.04
CA THR A 178 3.15 -4.23 3.85
C THR A 178 3.96 -4.79 2.69
N PRO A 179 4.31 -3.97 1.67
CA PRO A 179 5.33 -4.36 0.72
C PRO A 179 6.71 -4.40 1.38
N GLY A 180 7.70 -4.90 0.64
CA GLY A 180 9.09 -4.63 0.89
C GLY A 180 9.51 -3.27 0.34
N TRP A 181 10.74 -3.16 -0.15
CA TRP A 181 11.17 -2.00 -0.93
C TRP A 181 10.40 -1.96 -2.26
N LEU A 182 9.51 -0.96 -2.42
CA LEU A 182 8.75 -0.82 -3.67
C LEU A 182 9.60 -0.16 -4.74
N ARG A 183 9.74 -0.82 -5.88
CA ARG A 183 10.30 -0.29 -7.11
C ARG A 183 9.19 0.39 -7.92
N SER A 184 8.65 1.47 -7.36
CA SER A 184 7.68 2.32 -8.04
C SER A 184 8.38 3.36 -8.90
N GLU A 185 7.65 4.02 -9.80
CA GLU A 185 8.13 5.11 -10.64
C GLU A 185 8.77 6.22 -9.80
N MET A 186 8.14 6.57 -8.67
CA MET A 186 8.64 7.59 -7.75
C MET A 186 10.00 7.18 -7.15
N MET A 187 10.16 5.92 -6.77
CA MET A 187 11.43 5.43 -6.20
C MET A 187 12.54 5.34 -7.26
N LEU A 188 12.20 4.89 -8.47
CA LEU A 188 13.15 4.85 -9.58
C LEU A 188 13.66 6.26 -9.93
N GLU A 189 12.76 7.24 -10.04
CA GLU A 189 13.14 8.64 -10.27
C GLU A 189 13.93 9.22 -9.10
N GLY A 190 13.49 8.98 -7.87
CA GLY A 190 14.15 9.47 -6.66
C GLY A 190 15.59 8.95 -6.50
N PHE A 191 15.88 7.76 -7.01
CA PHE A 191 17.22 7.16 -7.02
C PHE A 191 17.98 7.34 -8.34
N ASP A 192 17.48 8.14 -9.26
CA ASP A 192 18.12 8.37 -10.57
C ASP A 192 18.48 7.04 -11.27
N THR A 193 17.51 6.12 -11.33
CA THR A 193 17.63 4.81 -11.96
C THR A 193 16.38 4.48 -12.79
N ARG A 194 16.39 3.34 -13.48
CA ARG A 194 15.30 2.89 -14.35
C ARG A 194 15.05 1.40 -14.18
N GLU A 195 13.88 0.93 -14.64
CA GLU A 195 13.49 -0.48 -14.53
C GLU A 195 14.47 -1.44 -15.23
N ASP A 196 15.19 -1.00 -16.24
CA ASP A 196 16.17 -1.81 -16.96
C ASP A 196 17.57 -1.78 -16.33
N THR A 197 17.88 -0.84 -15.42
CA THR A 197 19.23 -0.66 -14.83
C THR A 197 19.28 -0.72 -13.31
N TRP A 198 18.16 -0.61 -12.61
CA TRP A 198 18.09 -0.47 -11.14
C TRP A 198 18.94 -1.49 -10.36
N MET A 199 18.95 -2.75 -10.80
CA MET A 199 19.73 -3.80 -10.14
C MET A 199 21.23 -3.54 -10.26
N ALA A 200 21.70 -3.21 -11.47
CA ALA A 200 23.10 -2.89 -11.71
C ALA A 200 23.51 -1.62 -10.98
N ASP A 201 22.65 -0.60 -11.00
CA ASP A 201 22.86 0.68 -10.33
C ASP A 201 22.95 0.51 -8.80
N SER A 202 22.10 -0.33 -8.20
CA SER A 202 22.12 -0.63 -6.75
C SER A 202 23.37 -1.39 -6.30
N LEU A 203 23.95 -2.18 -7.18
CA LEU A 203 25.14 -3.00 -6.88
C LEU A 203 26.44 -2.33 -7.31
N ASP A 204 26.39 -1.15 -7.94
CA ASP A 204 27.57 -0.40 -8.35
C ASP A 204 28.19 0.35 -7.15
N PRO A 205 29.39 -0.03 -6.67
CA PRO A 205 30.01 0.62 -5.52
C PRO A 205 30.49 2.07 -5.81
N ALA A 206 30.44 2.52 -7.06
CA ALA A 206 30.75 3.90 -7.44
C ALA A 206 29.54 4.84 -7.33
N ARG A 207 28.33 4.31 -7.10
CA ARG A 207 27.10 5.09 -6.92
C ARG A 207 26.71 5.18 -5.44
N GLU A 208 26.28 6.34 -5.01
CA GLU A 208 25.69 6.54 -3.67
C GLU A 208 24.21 6.20 -3.66
N VAL A 209 23.52 6.32 -4.80
CA VAL A 209 22.11 6.01 -5.00
C VAL A 209 21.91 5.26 -6.31
N PRO A 210 21.01 4.27 -6.36
CA PRO A 210 20.22 3.73 -5.24
C PRO A 210 21.12 3.03 -4.20
N PRO A 211 20.70 2.92 -2.94
CA PRO A 211 21.43 2.14 -1.94
C PRO A 211 21.42 0.64 -2.32
N VAL A 212 22.43 -0.11 -1.86
CA VAL A 212 22.54 -1.55 -2.15
C VAL A 212 21.28 -2.33 -1.72
N ASP A 213 20.61 -1.88 -0.67
CA ASP A 213 19.35 -2.48 -0.19
C ASP A 213 18.21 -2.39 -1.21
N PHE A 214 18.26 -1.44 -2.12
CA PHE A 214 17.27 -1.35 -3.19
C PHE A 214 17.31 -2.54 -4.16
N ALA A 215 18.43 -3.28 -4.20
CA ALA A 215 18.54 -4.51 -4.97
C ALA A 215 17.57 -5.62 -4.55
N ILE A 216 16.96 -5.54 -3.33
CA ILE A 216 15.91 -6.46 -2.90
C ILE A 216 14.50 -6.01 -3.31
N SER A 217 14.35 -4.88 -3.99
CA SER A 217 13.04 -4.27 -4.26
C SER A 217 12.14 -5.16 -5.12
N GLU A 218 10.85 -5.01 -4.88
CA GLU A 218 9.74 -5.63 -5.61
C GLU A 218 8.99 -4.60 -6.45
N THR A 219 8.28 -5.04 -7.48
CA THR A 219 7.33 -4.17 -8.17
C THR A 219 6.01 -4.09 -7.40
N PRO A 220 5.18 -3.04 -7.61
CA PRO A 220 3.83 -2.97 -7.06
C PRO A 220 2.94 -4.16 -7.44
N HIS A 221 3.27 -4.88 -8.52
CA HIS A 221 2.54 -6.06 -8.97
C HIS A 221 2.65 -7.26 -7.99
N LEU A 222 3.76 -7.42 -7.26
CA LEU A 222 3.85 -8.53 -6.31
C LEU A 222 2.78 -8.39 -5.21
N LEU A 223 2.65 -7.18 -4.64
CA LEU A 223 1.58 -6.89 -3.67
C LEU A 223 0.20 -6.99 -4.31
N GLY A 224 0.00 -6.46 -5.54
CA GLY A 224 -1.25 -6.56 -6.29
C GLY A 224 -1.70 -8.00 -6.52
N ARG A 225 -0.79 -8.89 -6.94
CA ARG A 225 -1.03 -10.33 -7.07
C ARG A 225 -1.36 -10.99 -5.74
N GLY A 226 -0.69 -10.56 -4.65
CA GLY A 226 -0.99 -11.01 -3.29
C GLY A 226 -2.42 -10.65 -2.88
N ILE A 227 -2.87 -9.43 -3.18
CA ILE A 227 -4.26 -8.97 -2.92
C ILE A 227 -5.26 -9.81 -3.73
N VAL A 228 -5.00 -10.08 -5.00
CA VAL A 228 -5.87 -10.92 -5.84
C VAL A 228 -5.98 -12.34 -5.27
N ALA A 229 -4.86 -12.95 -4.91
CA ALA A 229 -4.84 -14.30 -4.35
C ALA A 229 -5.58 -14.37 -3.01
N LEU A 230 -5.34 -13.39 -2.13
CA LEU A 230 -6.05 -13.27 -0.85
C LEU A 230 -7.57 -13.07 -1.06
N ALA A 231 -7.97 -12.26 -2.04
CA ALA A 231 -9.37 -12.05 -2.36
C ALA A 231 -10.06 -13.33 -2.88
N ALA A 232 -9.34 -14.15 -3.63
CA ALA A 232 -9.83 -15.42 -4.17
C ALA A 232 -9.83 -16.57 -3.15
N ASP A 233 -9.14 -16.43 -2.01
CA ASP A 233 -9.02 -17.48 -1.01
C ASP A 233 -10.29 -17.61 -0.16
N PRO A 234 -11.01 -18.71 -0.20
CA PRO A 234 -12.22 -18.91 0.59
C PRO A 234 -11.95 -19.00 2.10
N ASP A 235 -10.70 -19.29 2.51
CA ASP A 235 -10.27 -19.42 3.92
C ASP A 235 -9.43 -18.23 4.39
N ARG A 236 -9.50 -17.08 3.68
CA ARG A 236 -8.71 -15.88 4.00
C ARG A 236 -8.95 -15.32 5.40
N ASN A 237 -10.08 -15.66 6.02
CA ASN A 237 -10.40 -15.20 7.38
C ASN A 237 -9.37 -15.65 8.43
N ARG A 238 -8.57 -16.70 8.15
CA ARG A 238 -7.44 -17.10 9.01
C ARG A 238 -6.39 -16.01 9.18
N PHE A 239 -6.35 -15.03 8.31
CA PHE A 239 -5.42 -13.90 8.36
C PHE A 239 -6.00 -12.65 9.02
N THR A 240 -7.28 -12.65 9.39
CA THR A 240 -7.93 -11.45 9.94
C THR A 240 -7.17 -10.91 11.15
N GLY A 241 -6.98 -9.60 11.19
CA GLY A 241 -6.24 -8.90 12.24
C GLY A 241 -4.71 -8.98 12.14
N GLN A 242 -4.17 -9.67 11.13
CA GLN A 242 -2.72 -9.77 10.94
C GLN A 242 -2.18 -8.64 10.04
N THR A 243 -0.87 -8.37 10.20
CA THR A 243 -0.09 -7.59 9.23
C THR A 243 0.75 -8.57 8.42
N LEU A 244 0.48 -8.68 7.13
CA LEU A 244 1.15 -9.62 6.22
C LEU A 244 2.08 -8.85 5.28
N SER A 245 3.24 -9.43 4.96
CA SER A 245 4.10 -8.90 3.90
C SER A 245 3.71 -9.43 2.52
N SER A 246 4.08 -8.70 1.47
CA SER A 246 4.00 -9.19 0.08
C SER A 246 4.71 -10.54 -0.08
N PHE A 247 5.87 -10.71 0.56
CA PHE A 247 6.61 -11.97 0.57
C PHE A 247 5.81 -13.10 1.23
N ALA A 248 5.21 -12.87 2.41
CA ALA A 248 4.40 -13.89 3.10
C ALA A 248 3.20 -14.34 2.24
N LEU A 249 2.56 -13.41 1.53
CA LEU A 249 1.50 -13.74 0.56
C LEU A 249 2.07 -14.52 -0.63
N ALA A 250 3.24 -14.11 -1.13
CA ALA A 250 3.90 -14.77 -2.26
C ALA A 250 4.32 -16.21 -1.92
N GLU A 251 4.77 -16.46 -0.69
CA GLU A 251 5.01 -17.83 -0.20
C GLU A 251 3.71 -18.63 -0.07
N THR A 252 2.69 -18.04 0.56
CA THR A 252 1.41 -18.71 0.83
C THR A 252 0.72 -19.18 -0.45
N TYR A 253 0.79 -18.35 -1.51
CA TYR A 253 0.04 -18.58 -2.75
C TYR A 253 0.93 -18.94 -3.95
N ASP A 254 2.22 -19.21 -3.73
CA ASP A 254 3.23 -19.50 -4.75
C ASP A 254 3.30 -18.44 -5.87
N LEU A 255 3.28 -17.17 -5.47
CA LEU A 255 3.34 -16.04 -6.39
C LEU A 255 4.80 -15.64 -6.67
N ARG A 256 4.98 -14.95 -7.79
CA ARG A 256 6.24 -14.34 -8.19
C ARG A 256 6.00 -12.95 -8.72
N ASP A 257 7.00 -12.09 -8.57
CA ASP A 257 7.01 -10.76 -9.18
C ASP A 257 7.10 -10.87 -10.72
N VAL A 258 7.03 -9.74 -11.42
CA VAL A 258 7.06 -9.70 -12.89
C VAL A 258 8.37 -10.21 -13.48
N ASP A 259 9.47 -10.10 -12.74
CA ASP A 259 10.79 -10.62 -13.10
C ASP A 259 11.00 -12.11 -12.75
N GLY A 260 9.98 -12.78 -12.22
CA GLY A 260 10.00 -14.18 -11.82
C GLY A 260 10.62 -14.45 -10.45
N THR A 261 11.04 -13.42 -9.72
CA THR A 261 11.61 -13.55 -8.37
C THR A 261 10.54 -13.47 -7.28
N ARG A 262 10.95 -13.69 -6.03
CA ARG A 262 10.09 -13.57 -4.83
C ARG A 262 10.89 -12.83 -3.74
N PRO A 263 11.01 -11.52 -3.84
CA PRO A 263 11.84 -10.74 -2.93
C PRO A 263 11.36 -10.81 -1.48
N ASP A 264 12.25 -11.19 -0.56
CA ASP A 264 12.05 -11.16 0.89
C ASP A 264 12.81 -9.99 1.51
N ALA A 265 12.27 -8.80 1.37
CA ALA A 265 12.90 -7.59 1.91
C ALA A 265 13.03 -7.62 3.44
N TRP A 266 12.03 -8.17 4.15
CA TRP A 266 12.03 -8.22 5.60
C TRP A 266 13.02 -9.26 6.14
N GLY A 267 13.14 -10.41 5.50
CA GLY A 267 14.18 -11.40 5.79
C GLY A 267 15.58 -10.88 5.51
N PHE A 268 15.76 -10.13 4.42
CA PHE A 268 17.03 -9.47 4.12
C PHE A 268 17.41 -8.44 5.19
N LEU A 269 16.49 -7.56 5.59
CA LEU A 269 16.75 -6.56 6.63
C LEU A 269 17.11 -7.22 7.97
N ALA A 270 16.41 -8.28 8.36
CA ALA A 270 16.74 -9.04 9.56
C ALA A 270 18.13 -9.74 9.46
N ALA A 271 18.48 -10.30 8.31
CA ALA A 271 19.80 -10.90 8.09
C ALA A 271 20.91 -9.86 8.17
N LYS A 272 20.68 -8.66 7.68
CA LYS A 272 21.64 -7.54 7.68
C LYS A 272 21.99 -7.05 9.09
N GLU A 273 21.16 -7.28 10.10
CA GLU A 273 21.49 -6.97 11.51
C GLU A 273 22.62 -7.84 12.05
N THR A 274 22.73 -9.08 11.56
CA THR A 274 23.75 -10.04 11.98
C THR A 274 24.94 -10.08 11.01
N ASP A 275 24.70 -9.82 9.74
CA ASP A 275 25.71 -9.72 8.69
C ASP A 275 25.50 -8.43 7.85
N PRO A 276 26.21 -7.32 8.17
CA PRO A 276 26.09 -6.07 7.45
C PRO A 276 26.45 -6.16 5.94
N HIS A 277 27.05 -7.28 5.53
CA HIS A 277 27.43 -7.57 4.13
C HIS A 277 26.51 -8.60 3.47
N ALA A 278 25.36 -8.91 4.07
CA ALA A 278 24.38 -9.81 3.48
C ALA A 278 24.07 -9.39 2.02
N ASP A 279 24.12 -10.37 1.13
CA ASP A 279 23.86 -10.12 -0.31
C ASP A 279 22.35 -10.09 -0.56
N PRO A 280 21.77 -8.95 -0.99
CA PRO A 280 20.33 -8.86 -1.24
C PRO A 280 19.84 -9.85 -2.31
N ARG A 281 20.73 -10.27 -3.23
CA ARG A 281 20.39 -11.24 -4.28
C ARG A 281 20.06 -12.63 -3.74
N ALA A 282 20.54 -12.97 -2.54
CA ALA A 282 20.23 -14.26 -1.89
C ALA A 282 18.79 -14.33 -1.36
N PHE A 283 18.08 -13.19 -1.33
CA PHE A 283 16.70 -13.06 -0.82
C PHE A 283 15.67 -12.77 -1.93
N ARG A 284 16.02 -13.03 -3.19
CA ARG A 284 15.12 -12.78 -4.34
C ARG A 284 14.55 -14.06 -4.93
#